data_265bbd775a47c804f56727dbd492673e
#
_entry.id   265bbd775a47c804f56727dbd492673e
#
_cell.length_a   1.000
_cell.length_b   1.000
_cell.length_c   1.000
_cell.angle_alpha   90.00
_cell.angle_beta   90.00
_cell.angle_gamma   90.00
#
_symmetry.space_group_name_H-M   'P 1'
#
loop_
_entity.id
_entity.type
_entity.pdbx_description
1 polymer ?
#
loop_
_entity_poly.entity_id
_entity_poly.type
_entity_poly.pdbx_seq_one_letter_code
_entity_poly.pdbx_strand_id
1 'polypeptide(L)'
;MKYKTIGAFKNVQNIPYCKATEDMKVGMGVVLDRAAKTASLAEDDTAAKAIVHIVTNINDKPELHNSPETYVVNAGEYVRADDLRTVNGLEIEFAAFEIDGGTNGLAAGDALVFTTSGLVKKVADATGYAVSFKVIAKTAYMDDGILAEIVAQ
;
A
#
# COMPACT_ATOMS: atom_id res chain seq x y z
N MET A 1 2.15 -5.90 -3.91
CA MET A 1 0.75 -6.00 -3.40
C MET A 1 -0.21 -6.30 -4.54
N LYS A 2 -1.31 -6.99 -4.29
CA LYS A 2 -2.42 -7.16 -5.24
C LYS A 2 -3.76 -7.29 -4.50
N TYR A 3 -4.85 -6.82 -5.13
CA TYR A 3 -6.19 -7.14 -4.65
C TYR A 3 -6.51 -8.62 -4.87
N LYS A 4 -7.09 -9.27 -3.87
CA LYS A 4 -7.49 -10.69 -3.90
C LYS A 4 -8.96 -10.85 -4.25
N THR A 5 -9.80 -9.91 -3.83
CA THR A 5 -11.23 -9.95 -4.11
C THR A 5 -11.49 -9.80 -5.62
N ILE A 6 -12.20 -10.76 -6.20
CA ILE A 6 -12.58 -10.72 -7.63
C ILE A 6 -13.52 -9.53 -7.85
N GLY A 7 -13.20 -8.70 -8.86
CA GLY A 7 -14.01 -7.53 -9.20
C GLY A 7 -13.70 -6.27 -8.39
N ALA A 8 -12.68 -6.28 -7.52
CA ALA A 8 -12.24 -5.10 -6.76
C ALA A 8 -12.04 -3.86 -7.64
N PHE A 9 -11.50 -4.04 -8.85
CA PHE A 9 -11.24 -2.95 -9.79
C PHE A 9 -12.48 -2.19 -10.29
N LYS A 10 -13.69 -2.72 -10.09
CA LYS A 10 -14.93 -1.99 -10.40
C LYS A 10 -15.19 -0.85 -9.41
N ASN A 11 -14.68 -0.97 -8.20
CA ASN A 11 -14.95 -0.04 -7.10
C ASN A 11 -13.77 0.91 -6.86
N VAL A 12 -12.55 0.51 -7.25
CA VAL A 12 -11.35 1.27 -6.96
C VAL A 12 -11.35 2.63 -7.67
N GLN A 13 -11.11 3.70 -6.91
CA GLN A 13 -10.84 5.02 -7.46
C GLN A 13 -9.34 5.27 -7.47
N ASN A 14 -8.83 5.64 -8.63
CA ASN A 14 -7.41 5.87 -8.86
C ASN A 14 -7.14 7.36 -9.14
N ILE A 15 -6.05 7.86 -8.57
CA ILE A 15 -5.55 9.24 -8.79
C ILE A 15 -4.22 9.15 -9.56
N PRO A 16 -4.22 9.33 -10.90
CA PRO A 16 -3.04 9.05 -11.72
C PRO A 16 -2.20 10.28 -12.07
N TYR A 17 -2.52 11.46 -11.57
CA TYR A 17 -1.93 12.73 -12.04
C TYR A 17 -0.94 13.37 -11.06
N CYS A 18 -0.68 12.75 -9.91
CA CYS A 18 0.32 13.21 -8.96
C CYS A 18 1.69 12.63 -9.31
N LYS A 19 2.74 13.44 -9.13
CA LYS A 19 4.12 13.01 -9.33
C LYS A 19 4.78 12.67 -8.01
N ALA A 20 5.55 11.60 -7.99
CA ALA A 20 6.35 11.21 -6.84
C ALA A 20 7.36 12.32 -6.49
N THR A 21 7.45 12.70 -5.23
CA THR A 21 8.50 13.62 -4.72
C THR A 21 9.80 12.88 -4.43
N GLU A 22 9.71 11.57 -4.27
CA GLU A 22 10.81 10.66 -3.95
C GLU A 22 10.53 9.27 -4.55
N ASP A 23 11.51 8.39 -4.52
CA ASP A 23 11.36 7.04 -5.04
C ASP A 23 10.34 6.23 -4.23
N MET A 24 9.40 5.59 -4.92
CA MET A 24 8.30 4.83 -4.32
C MET A 24 8.19 3.44 -4.94
N LYS A 25 7.66 2.50 -4.18
CA LYS A 25 7.35 1.15 -4.65
C LYS A 25 5.85 0.87 -4.63
N VAL A 26 5.43 -0.08 -5.43
CA VAL A 26 4.07 -0.62 -5.38
C VAL A 26 3.80 -1.19 -3.99
N GLY A 27 2.60 -0.94 -3.44
CA GLY A 27 2.24 -1.34 -2.09
C GLY A 27 2.55 -0.31 -1.00
N MET A 28 3.30 0.73 -1.29
CA MET A 28 3.54 1.82 -0.34
C MET A 28 2.32 2.71 -0.17
N GLY A 29 2.03 3.08 1.09
CA GLY A 29 1.08 4.12 1.41
C GLY A 29 1.64 5.51 1.14
N VAL A 30 0.84 6.40 0.56
CA VAL A 30 1.27 7.74 0.16
C VAL A 30 0.26 8.80 0.54
N VAL A 31 0.77 10.02 0.74
CA VAL A 31 0.00 11.25 0.93
C VAL A 31 -0.08 11.97 -0.41
N LEU A 32 -1.28 12.36 -0.83
CA LEU A 32 -1.49 13.09 -2.08
C LEU A 32 -1.82 14.55 -1.80
N ASP A 33 -1.04 15.48 -2.34
CA ASP A 33 -1.43 16.86 -2.52
C ASP A 33 -1.98 17.06 -3.94
N ARG A 34 -3.31 17.14 -4.04
CA ARG A 34 -3.99 17.28 -5.32
C ARG A 34 -3.82 18.66 -5.93
N ALA A 35 -3.59 19.70 -5.11
CA ALA A 35 -3.39 21.07 -5.58
C ALA A 35 -1.98 21.24 -6.16
N ALA A 36 -0.96 20.75 -5.46
CA ALA A 36 0.41 20.70 -5.94
C ALA A 36 0.66 19.59 -6.96
N LYS A 37 -0.26 18.62 -7.08
CA LYS A 37 -0.14 17.40 -7.92
C LYS A 37 1.08 16.57 -7.56
N THR A 38 1.33 16.41 -6.27
CA THR A 38 2.44 15.61 -5.74
C THR A 38 1.95 14.43 -4.92
N ALA A 39 2.77 13.39 -4.88
CA ALA A 39 2.64 12.24 -4.01
C ALA A 39 3.93 12.13 -3.19
N SER A 40 3.82 12.04 -1.88
CA SER A 40 4.95 11.91 -0.95
C SER A 40 4.73 10.77 0.03
N LEU A 41 5.80 10.30 0.65
CA LEU A 41 5.70 9.54 1.88
C LEU A 41 5.21 10.44 3.03
N ALA A 42 4.76 9.84 4.13
CA ALA A 42 4.32 10.61 5.28
C ALA A 42 5.53 11.24 6.01
N GLU A 43 5.44 12.53 6.32
CA GLU A 43 6.52 13.26 7.00
C GLU A 43 6.65 12.85 8.46
N ASP A 44 5.54 12.46 9.09
CA ASP A 44 5.46 12.06 10.51
C ASP A 44 4.37 11.01 10.77
N ASP A 45 4.28 10.53 11.98
CA ASP A 45 3.28 9.55 12.40
C ASP A 45 1.84 10.07 12.28
N THR A 46 1.61 11.37 12.37
CA THR A 46 0.28 11.96 12.21
C THR A 46 -0.15 11.89 10.75
N ALA A 47 0.74 12.23 9.83
CA ALA A 47 0.52 12.08 8.41
C ALA A 47 0.36 10.60 8.01
N ALA A 48 1.15 9.69 8.60
CA ALA A 48 1.03 8.25 8.38
C ALA A 48 -0.35 7.71 8.77
N LYS A 49 -0.93 8.19 9.87
CA LYS A 49 -2.29 7.83 10.31
C LYS A 49 -3.38 8.28 9.32
N ALA A 50 -3.13 9.34 8.58
CA ALA A 50 -4.07 9.89 7.61
C ALA A 50 -3.95 9.27 6.21
N ILE A 51 -3.01 8.35 5.98
CA ILE A 51 -2.83 7.70 4.66
C ILE A 51 -4.09 6.91 4.29
N VAL A 52 -4.60 7.20 3.11
CA VAL A 52 -5.73 6.51 2.49
C VAL A 52 -5.43 6.03 1.06
N HIS A 53 -4.25 6.34 0.54
CA HIS A 53 -3.87 5.99 -0.82
C HIS A 53 -2.70 5.00 -0.81
N ILE A 54 -2.72 4.05 -1.75
CA ILE A 54 -1.68 3.04 -1.95
C ILE A 54 -1.18 3.08 -3.39
N VAL A 55 0.14 2.95 -3.58
CA VAL A 55 0.76 2.93 -4.90
C VAL A 55 0.44 1.62 -5.62
N THR A 56 -0.10 1.73 -6.84
CA THR A 56 -0.52 0.59 -7.67
C THR A 56 0.02 0.67 -9.10
N ASN A 57 1.15 1.33 -9.29
CA ASN A 57 1.78 1.42 -10.60
C ASN A 57 2.00 0.03 -11.22
N ILE A 58 1.80 -0.04 -12.52
CA ILE A 58 2.15 -1.23 -13.30
C ILE A 58 3.61 -1.07 -13.75
N ASN A 59 4.39 -2.14 -13.72
CA ASN A 59 5.74 -2.12 -14.27
C ASN A 59 5.67 -1.81 -15.78
N ASP A 60 5.98 -0.58 -16.14
CA ASP A 60 6.00 -0.05 -17.50
C ASP A 60 7.42 0.00 -18.12
N LYS A 61 8.39 -0.60 -17.42
CA LYS A 61 9.80 -0.65 -17.80
C LYS A 61 10.27 -2.11 -17.94
N PRO A 62 9.64 -2.93 -18.82
CA PRO A 62 9.94 -4.36 -18.93
C PRO A 62 11.37 -4.61 -19.42
N GLU A 63 11.98 -3.66 -20.12
CA GLU A 63 13.36 -3.72 -20.62
C GLU A 63 14.40 -3.73 -19.47
N LEU A 64 14.03 -3.25 -18.30
CA LEU A 64 14.89 -3.28 -17.10
C LEU A 64 14.80 -4.62 -16.36
N HIS A 65 13.93 -5.53 -16.79
CA HIS A 65 13.70 -6.83 -16.14
C HIS A 65 13.44 -6.76 -14.63
N ASN A 66 12.80 -5.67 -14.18
CA ASN A 66 12.48 -5.48 -12.79
C ASN A 66 11.48 -6.52 -12.29
N SER A 67 11.77 -7.12 -11.14
CA SER A 67 10.78 -7.86 -10.38
C SER A 67 9.82 -6.90 -9.66
N PRO A 68 8.65 -7.35 -9.17
CA PRO A 68 7.79 -6.51 -8.33
C PRO A 68 8.51 -5.89 -7.11
N GLU A 69 9.50 -6.60 -6.56
CA GLU A 69 10.32 -6.12 -5.46
C GLU A 69 11.28 -4.99 -5.85
N THR A 70 11.83 -5.06 -7.07
CA THR A 70 12.86 -4.11 -7.56
C THR A 70 12.28 -2.96 -8.38
N TYR A 71 11.01 -3.06 -8.81
CA TYR A 71 10.37 -1.99 -9.56
C TYR A 71 10.17 -0.74 -8.70
N VAL A 72 10.64 0.40 -9.18
CA VAL A 72 10.57 1.69 -8.52
C VAL A 72 9.89 2.71 -9.43
N VAL A 73 8.97 3.46 -8.87
CA VAL A 73 8.46 4.72 -9.43
C VAL A 73 9.42 5.80 -8.96
N ASN A 74 10.24 6.33 -9.87
CA ASN A 74 11.26 7.31 -9.50
C ASN A 74 10.65 8.68 -9.19
N ALA A 75 11.38 9.48 -8.41
CA ALA A 75 11.03 10.87 -8.18
C ALA A 75 10.77 11.61 -9.51
N GLY A 76 9.67 12.37 -9.58
CA GLY A 76 9.21 13.07 -10.78
C GLY A 76 8.33 12.24 -11.75
N GLU A 77 8.25 10.93 -11.59
CA GLU A 77 7.34 10.06 -12.36
C GLU A 77 5.91 10.13 -11.81
N TYR A 78 4.93 9.80 -12.66
CA TYR A 78 3.53 9.76 -12.22
C TYR A 78 3.25 8.55 -11.35
N VAL A 79 2.62 8.78 -10.20
CA VAL A 79 2.13 7.74 -9.30
C VAL A 79 0.69 7.40 -9.68
N ARG A 80 0.43 6.11 -9.83
CA ARG A 80 -0.92 5.58 -9.81
C ARG A 80 -1.26 5.23 -8.36
N ALA A 81 -2.15 6.01 -7.74
CA ALA A 81 -2.53 5.82 -6.35
C ALA A 81 -4.02 5.48 -6.24
N ASP A 82 -4.32 4.33 -5.64
CA ASP A 82 -5.69 3.87 -5.40
C ASP A 82 -6.18 4.36 -4.05
N ASP A 83 -7.42 4.86 -3.99
CA ASP A 83 -8.09 5.25 -2.75
C ASP A 83 -8.69 4.01 -2.06
N LEU A 84 -8.08 3.58 -0.97
CA LEU A 84 -8.44 2.37 -0.22
C LEU A 84 -9.82 2.47 0.45
N ARG A 85 -10.34 3.67 0.67
CA ARG A 85 -11.69 3.85 1.22
C ARG A 85 -12.77 3.33 0.27
N THR A 86 -12.49 3.34 -1.04
CA THR A 86 -13.42 2.86 -2.07
C THR A 86 -13.48 1.34 -2.15
N VAL A 87 -12.54 0.66 -1.51
CA VAL A 87 -12.40 -0.81 -1.48
C VAL A 87 -12.42 -1.38 -0.06
N ASN A 88 -13.04 -0.65 0.87
CA ASN A 88 -13.25 -1.11 2.25
C ASN A 88 -13.95 -2.48 2.29
N GLY A 89 -13.48 -3.38 3.13
CA GLY A 89 -13.98 -4.75 3.27
C GLY A 89 -13.49 -5.72 2.18
N LEU A 90 -12.70 -5.25 1.21
CA LEU A 90 -12.10 -6.13 0.20
C LEU A 90 -10.76 -6.69 0.67
N GLU A 91 -10.34 -7.77 0.05
CA GLU A 91 -9.09 -8.46 0.38
C GLU A 91 -7.93 -7.99 -0.49
N ILE A 92 -6.77 -7.85 0.15
CA ILE A 92 -5.49 -7.47 -0.45
C ILE A 92 -4.40 -8.44 0.02
N GLU A 93 -3.44 -8.75 -0.87
CA GLU A 93 -2.24 -9.51 -0.50
C GLU A 93 -1.02 -8.60 -0.50
N PHE A 94 -0.23 -8.68 0.57
CA PHE A 94 1.09 -8.07 0.70
C PHE A 94 2.18 -9.13 0.67
N ALA A 95 3.28 -8.85 -0.02
CA ALA A 95 4.50 -9.64 0.06
C ALA A 95 5.35 -9.22 1.28
N ALA A 96 6.28 -10.08 1.69
CA ALA A 96 7.13 -9.81 2.85
C ALA A 96 7.90 -8.49 2.75
N PHE A 97 8.38 -8.11 1.56
CA PHE A 97 9.13 -6.87 1.33
C PHE A 97 8.28 -5.60 1.40
N GLU A 98 6.95 -5.71 1.38
CA GLU A 98 6.00 -4.60 1.55
C GLU A 98 5.62 -4.38 3.02
N ILE A 99 6.14 -5.23 3.93
CA ILE A 99 5.84 -5.22 5.35
C ILE A 99 7.10 -4.88 6.14
N ASP A 100 7.06 -3.84 6.97
CA ASP A 100 8.16 -3.49 7.87
C ASP A 100 8.35 -4.60 8.92
N GLY A 101 9.50 -5.28 8.86
CA GLY A 101 9.80 -6.48 9.63
C GLY A 101 9.37 -7.80 8.99
N GLY A 102 8.82 -7.79 7.77
CA GLY A 102 8.39 -8.98 7.04
C GLY A 102 7.15 -9.65 7.64
N THR A 103 6.94 -10.92 7.29
CA THR A 103 5.76 -11.69 7.73
C THR A 103 5.96 -12.43 9.05
N ASN A 104 7.19 -12.46 9.59
CA ASN A 104 7.48 -13.18 10.83
C ASN A 104 6.70 -12.59 12.01
N GLY A 105 6.07 -13.46 12.82
CA GLY A 105 5.28 -13.02 13.96
C GLY A 105 3.90 -12.45 13.64
N LEU A 106 3.48 -12.45 12.36
CA LEU A 106 2.12 -12.13 11.97
C LEU A 106 1.21 -13.36 12.10
N ALA A 107 0.00 -13.12 12.59
CA ALA A 107 -1.06 -14.11 12.76
C ALA A 107 -2.41 -13.55 12.33
N ALA A 108 -3.36 -14.43 12.05
CA ALA A 108 -4.74 -14.02 11.78
C ALA A 108 -5.30 -13.16 12.92
N GLY A 109 -5.94 -12.07 12.58
CA GLY A 109 -6.49 -11.08 13.51
C GLY A 109 -5.55 -9.91 13.83
N ASP A 110 -4.26 -9.99 13.50
CA ASP A 110 -3.33 -8.86 13.66
C ASP A 110 -3.75 -7.67 12.79
N ALA A 111 -3.51 -6.46 13.29
CA ALA A 111 -3.73 -5.23 12.56
C ALA A 111 -2.40 -4.70 12.01
N LEU A 112 -2.41 -4.31 10.71
CA LEU A 112 -1.32 -3.61 10.08
C LEU A 112 -1.77 -2.20 9.70
N VAL A 113 -0.84 -1.25 9.73
CA VAL A 113 -1.06 0.15 9.36
C VAL A 113 0.12 0.68 8.56
N PHE A 114 -0.08 1.73 7.78
CA PHE A 114 1.02 2.39 7.10
C PHE A 114 1.95 3.10 8.08
N THR A 115 3.23 3.09 7.75
CA THR A 115 4.29 3.82 8.46
C THR A 115 4.74 5.04 7.64
N THR A 116 5.62 5.86 8.21
CA THR A 116 6.25 6.98 7.50
C THR A 116 7.09 6.54 6.30
N SER A 117 7.59 5.30 6.28
CA SER A 117 8.28 4.74 5.10
C SER A 117 7.33 4.24 3.99
N GLY A 118 6.01 4.37 4.18
CA GLY A 118 4.99 3.84 3.28
C GLY A 118 4.74 2.34 3.40
N LEU A 119 5.61 1.58 4.07
CA LEU A 119 5.38 0.14 4.30
C LEU A 119 4.27 -0.07 5.32
N VAL A 120 3.68 -1.27 5.31
CA VAL A 120 2.74 -1.65 6.37
C VAL A 120 3.47 -2.29 7.55
N LYS A 121 3.00 -2.06 8.78
CA LYS A 121 3.59 -2.58 10.03
C LYS A 121 2.52 -3.05 10.99
N LYS A 122 2.82 -4.12 11.73
CA LYS A 122 1.97 -4.60 12.83
C LYS A 122 1.88 -3.58 13.95
N VAL A 123 0.66 -3.35 14.41
CA VAL A 123 0.36 -2.54 15.61
C VAL A 123 -0.56 -3.30 16.55
N ALA A 124 -0.50 -2.98 17.84
CA ALA A 124 -1.42 -3.55 18.83
C ALA A 124 -2.83 -2.93 18.73
N ASP A 125 -2.90 -1.67 18.32
CA ASP A 125 -4.14 -0.91 18.17
C ASP A 125 -4.06 -0.01 16.93
N ALA A 126 -5.02 -0.17 16.01
CA ALA A 126 -5.14 0.63 14.79
C ALA A 126 -6.11 1.82 14.94
N THR A 127 -6.57 2.11 16.16
CA THR A 127 -7.46 3.25 16.41
C THR A 127 -6.80 4.56 16.00
N GLY A 128 -7.53 5.39 15.26
CA GLY A 128 -7.05 6.68 14.77
C GLY A 128 -6.27 6.62 13.44
N TYR A 129 -6.13 5.42 12.84
CA TYR A 129 -5.65 5.29 11.47
C TYR A 129 -6.82 5.32 10.50
N ALA A 130 -6.71 6.12 9.43
CA ALA A 130 -7.74 6.22 8.40
C ALA A 130 -7.95 4.90 7.64
N VAL A 131 -6.88 4.11 7.48
CA VAL A 131 -6.90 2.77 6.89
C VAL A 131 -6.02 1.83 7.70
N SER A 132 -6.52 0.64 7.93
CA SER A 132 -5.77 -0.48 8.50
C SER A 132 -6.05 -1.75 7.70
N PHE A 133 -5.24 -2.79 7.94
CA PHE A 133 -5.38 -4.08 7.27
C PHE A 133 -5.46 -5.16 8.35
N LYS A 134 -6.56 -5.91 8.37
CA LYS A 134 -6.74 -7.02 9.31
C LYS A 134 -6.22 -8.30 8.66
N VAL A 135 -5.18 -8.88 9.20
CA VAL A 135 -4.59 -10.13 8.71
C VAL A 135 -5.62 -11.26 8.77
N ILE A 136 -5.81 -11.95 7.65
CA ILE A 136 -6.68 -13.12 7.53
C ILE A 136 -5.84 -14.40 7.60
N ALA A 137 -4.78 -14.48 6.79
CA ALA A 137 -3.94 -15.67 6.69
C ALA A 137 -2.56 -15.35 6.12
N LYS A 138 -1.59 -16.24 6.34
CA LYS A 138 -0.36 -16.28 5.57
C LYS A 138 -0.61 -16.89 4.20
N THR A 139 0.10 -16.43 3.20
CA THR A 139 0.02 -16.92 1.81
C THR A 139 1.41 -17.14 1.24
N ALA A 140 1.47 -17.84 0.10
CA ALA A 140 2.71 -17.99 -0.67
C ALA A 140 2.87 -16.88 -1.73
N TYR A 141 2.21 -15.74 -1.55
CA TYR A 141 2.34 -14.62 -2.48
C TYR A 141 3.78 -14.08 -2.46
N MET A 142 4.45 -14.09 -3.62
CA MET A 142 5.87 -13.73 -3.76
C MET A 142 6.76 -14.48 -2.75
N ASP A 143 6.52 -15.82 -2.62
CA ASP A 143 7.16 -16.79 -1.73
C ASP A 143 6.75 -16.66 -0.25
N ASP A 144 6.54 -15.46 0.27
CA ASP A 144 6.13 -15.20 1.65
C ASP A 144 5.25 -13.94 1.70
N GLY A 145 3.98 -14.13 1.97
CA GLY A 145 3.01 -13.04 1.97
C GLY A 145 1.91 -13.21 3.01
N ILE A 146 1.05 -12.22 3.06
CA ILE A 146 -0.16 -12.24 3.88
C ILE A 146 -1.38 -11.83 3.05
N LEU A 147 -2.52 -12.42 3.38
CA LEU A 147 -3.85 -11.97 2.99
C LEU A 147 -4.42 -11.13 4.11
N ALA A 148 -4.95 -9.95 3.80
CA ALA A 148 -5.57 -9.06 4.77
C ALA A 148 -6.84 -8.42 4.20
N GLU A 149 -7.78 -8.09 5.08
CA GLU A 149 -8.97 -7.30 4.77
C GLU A 149 -8.65 -5.81 4.94
N ILE A 150 -9.08 -4.99 3.99
CA ILE A 150 -8.95 -3.54 4.06
C ILE A 150 -10.05 -2.99 4.98
N VAL A 151 -9.64 -2.26 6.02
CA VAL A 151 -10.54 -1.61 6.98
C VAL A 151 -10.30 -0.10 6.91
N ALA A 152 -11.20 0.62 6.25
CA ALA A 152 -11.18 2.08 6.18
C ALA A 152 -12.20 2.67 7.16
N GLN A 153 -11.81 3.75 7.85
CA GLN A 153 -12.63 4.47 8.82
C GLN A 153 -13.18 5.79 8.23
#